data_62d814d750e2d2e694a982b030efbf27
#
_entry.id   62d814d750e2d2e694a982b030efbf27
#
_cell.length_a   1.000
_cell.length_b   1.000
_cell.length_c   1.000
_cell.angle_alpha   90.00
_cell.angle_beta   90.00
_cell.angle_gamma   90.00
#
_symmetry.space_group_name_H-M   'P 1'
#
loop_
_entity.id
_entity.type
_entity.pdbx_description
1 polymer ?
#
loop_
_entity_poly.entity_id
_entity_poly.type
_entity_poly.pdbx_seq_one_letter_code
_entity_poly.pdbx_strand_id
1 'polypeptide(L)'
;LSSHSRDKVVIVAVPADRSPLLRIQGAKRATTIAEYYRDKGRNVLLITDSLTRVAHAQRELGLALGEQPTSRGYPPSVISLIPNLIERTGTSTDNSGSITSIYTILADGDDTTTDPVVDTARAILDGHIVLSRDLAQQGIYPAIEVNQSISRLMTDIVSQSQQKNAQTLRKYLSKYNENRDLVLMGGYVQGQDPDLDQALALWPEILKFLHQDENEVCDFDTSHNQLSQLLGV
;
A
#
# COMPACT_ATOMS: atom_id res chain seq x y z
N LEU A 1 5.51 18.92 -11.98
CA LEU A 1 4.35 18.73 -12.85
C LEU A 1 4.53 19.56 -14.11
N SER A 2 4.34 18.96 -15.29
CA SER A 2 4.31 19.67 -16.55
C SER A 2 3.15 20.69 -16.55
N SER A 3 3.23 21.75 -17.38
CA SER A 3 2.15 22.75 -17.50
C SER A 3 0.80 22.10 -17.83
N HIS A 4 0.81 21.07 -18.67
CA HIS A 4 -0.41 20.32 -19.07
C HIS A 4 -1.04 19.50 -17.95
N SER A 5 -0.25 19.09 -16.94
CA SER A 5 -0.74 18.34 -15.79
C SER A 5 -1.31 19.23 -14.70
N ARG A 6 -0.93 20.51 -14.64
CA ARG A 6 -1.36 21.44 -13.59
C ARG A 6 -2.86 21.74 -13.63
N ASP A 7 -3.43 21.81 -14.81
CA ASP A 7 -4.86 22.10 -14.99
C ASP A 7 -5.78 20.96 -14.55
N LYS A 8 -5.21 19.77 -14.27
CA LYS A 8 -5.93 18.57 -13.84
C LYS A 8 -5.69 18.22 -12.38
N VAL A 9 -4.97 19.07 -11.64
CA VAL A 9 -4.56 18.78 -10.26
C VAL A 9 -5.12 19.85 -9.33
N VAL A 10 -5.77 19.39 -8.25
CA VAL A 10 -6.17 20.23 -7.12
C VAL A 10 -5.28 19.86 -5.93
N ILE A 11 -4.63 20.84 -5.33
CA ILE A 11 -3.77 20.64 -4.17
C ILE A 11 -4.45 21.25 -2.93
N VAL A 12 -4.68 20.44 -1.90
CA VAL A 12 -5.13 20.87 -0.60
C VAL A 12 -3.97 20.70 0.37
N ALA A 13 -3.29 21.79 0.71
CA ALA A 13 -2.12 21.76 1.59
C ALA A 13 -2.46 22.36 2.95
N VAL A 14 -2.23 21.58 4.02
CA VAL A 14 -2.32 22.04 5.40
C VAL A 14 -1.01 21.69 6.11
N PRO A 15 -0.12 22.67 6.32
CA PRO A 15 1.16 22.43 6.99
C PRO A 15 1.00 21.86 8.40
N ALA A 16 2.02 21.15 8.89
CA ALA A 16 2.00 20.47 10.19
C ALA A 16 1.91 21.42 11.39
N ASP A 17 2.31 22.67 11.24
CA ASP A 17 2.24 23.75 12.24
C ASP A 17 0.83 24.34 12.42
N ARG A 18 -0.11 23.95 11.56
CA ARG A 18 -1.51 24.38 11.67
C ARG A 18 -2.27 23.58 12.72
N SER A 19 -3.35 24.19 13.23
CA SER A 19 -4.18 23.54 14.27
C SER A 19 -4.68 22.16 13.84
N PRO A 20 -4.88 21.24 14.79
CA PRO A 20 -5.42 19.90 14.52
C PRO A 20 -6.73 19.94 13.73
N LEU A 21 -7.61 20.88 14.08
CA LEU A 21 -8.89 21.05 13.39
C LEU A 21 -8.70 21.36 11.90
N LEU A 22 -7.77 22.23 11.54
CA LEU A 22 -7.49 22.56 10.14
C LEU A 22 -6.92 21.38 9.37
N ARG A 23 -6.06 20.56 9.99
CA ARG A 23 -5.51 19.34 9.37
C ARG A 23 -6.62 18.33 9.04
N ILE A 24 -7.54 18.10 9.99
CA ILE A 24 -8.73 17.25 9.76
C ILE A 24 -9.65 17.82 8.68
N GLN A 25 -9.91 19.12 8.75
CA GLN A 25 -10.73 19.82 7.75
C GLN A 25 -10.12 19.76 6.34
N GLY A 26 -8.80 19.83 6.24
CA GLY A 26 -8.07 19.69 4.97
C GLY A 26 -8.32 18.33 4.33
N ALA A 27 -8.18 17.24 5.09
CA ALA A 27 -8.47 15.89 4.61
C ALA A 27 -9.93 15.73 4.14
N LYS A 28 -10.88 16.17 4.97
CA LYS A 28 -12.32 16.15 4.63
C LYS A 28 -12.63 16.96 3.38
N ARG A 29 -12.00 18.13 3.21
CA ARG A 29 -12.19 18.99 2.03
C ARG A 29 -11.63 18.34 0.76
N ALA A 30 -10.44 17.72 0.84
CA ALA A 30 -9.86 17.01 -0.29
C ALA A 30 -10.78 15.87 -0.76
N THR A 31 -11.30 15.08 0.18
CA THR A 31 -12.27 14.02 -0.12
C THR A 31 -13.56 14.58 -0.74
N THR A 32 -14.10 15.68 -0.21
CA THR A 32 -15.32 16.32 -0.77
C THR A 32 -15.10 16.86 -2.18
N ILE A 33 -13.92 17.38 -2.49
CA ILE A 33 -13.57 17.80 -3.87
C ILE A 33 -13.51 16.58 -4.79
N ALA A 34 -12.93 15.47 -4.32
CA ALA A 34 -12.88 14.23 -5.09
C ALA A 34 -14.30 13.69 -5.38
N GLU A 35 -15.19 13.67 -4.37
CA GLU A 35 -16.61 13.31 -4.52
C GLU A 35 -17.33 14.16 -5.57
N TYR A 36 -17.11 15.48 -5.53
CA TYR A 36 -17.72 16.39 -6.49
C TYR A 36 -17.34 16.06 -7.94
N TYR A 37 -16.09 15.69 -8.21
CA TYR A 37 -15.67 15.30 -9.56
C TYR A 37 -16.15 13.90 -9.93
N ARG A 38 -16.16 12.96 -8.99
CA ARG A 38 -16.74 11.61 -9.18
C ARG A 38 -18.22 11.73 -9.59
N ASP A 39 -18.99 12.52 -8.87
CA ASP A 39 -20.44 12.70 -9.11
C ASP A 39 -20.73 13.44 -10.44
N LYS A 40 -19.69 14.03 -11.04
CA LYS A 40 -19.70 14.54 -12.42
C LYS A 40 -19.21 13.54 -13.47
N GLY A 41 -19.13 12.26 -13.13
CA GLY A 41 -18.71 11.20 -14.04
C GLY A 41 -17.21 11.19 -14.33
N ARG A 42 -16.37 11.75 -13.44
CA ARG A 42 -14.91 11.75 -13.61
C ARG A 42 -14.25 10.61 -12.83
N ASN A 43 -13.16 10.09 -13.38
CA ASN A 43 -12.26 9.21 -12.65
C ASN A 43 -11.24 10.07 -11.92
N VAL A 44 -11.25 10.00 -10.60
CA VAL A 44 -10.43 10.84 -9.71
C VAL A 44 -9.38 9.98 -9.04
N LEU A 45 -8.14 10.44 -9.03
CA LEU A 45 -7.09 9.91 -8.17
C LEU A 45 -6.93 10.82 -6.95
N LEU A 46 -7.26 10.30 -5.76
CA LEU A 46 -7.08 10.98 -4.48
C LEU A 46 -5.82 10.47 -3.79
N ILE A 47 -4.82 11.33 -3.61
CA ILE A 47 -3.60 11.00 -2.86
C ILE A 47 -3.60 11.78 -1.55
N THR A 48 -3.46 11.09 -0.42
CA THR A 48 -3.44 11.70 0.91
C THR A 48 -2.13 11.35 1.62
N ASP A 49 -1.26 12.32 1.81
CA ASP A 49 -0.03 12.20 2.60
C ASP A 49 -0.15 13.07 3.87
N SER A 50 -0.41 12.45 4.99
CA SER A 50 -0.64 11.06 5.30
C SER A 50 -1.87 10.90 6.20
N LEU A 51 -2.47 9.72 6.16
CA LEU A 51 -3.57 9.37 7.06
C LEU A 51 -3.13 9.39 8.54
N THR A 52 -1.87 9.02 8.82
CA THR A 52 -1.27 9.10 10.16
C THR A 52 -1.32 10.52 10.71
N ARG A 53 -1.02 11.54 9.91
CA ARG A 53 -1.09 12.95 10.35
C ARG A 53 -2.51 13.40 10.67
N VAL A 54 -3.50 12.87 9.96
CA VAL A 54 -4.93 13.12 10.24
C VAL A 54 -5.33 12.42 11.54
N ALA A 55 -4.88 11.19 11.76
CA ALA A 55 -5.10 10.45 13.00
C ALA A 55 -4.48 11.15 14.21
N HIS A 56 -3.24 11.65 14.10
CA HIS A 56 -2.58 12.43 15.15
C HIS A 56 -3.34 13.72 15.45
N ALA A 57 -3.84 14.41 14.42
CA ALA A 57 -4.63 15.63 14.62
C ALA A 57 -5.94 15.33 15.36
N GLN A 58 -6.62 14.24 15.03
CA GLN A 58 -7.83 13.81 15.73
C GLN A 58 -7.54 13.35 17.15
N ARG A 59 -6.42 12.65 17.38
CA ARG A 59 -5.95 12.27 18.72
C ARG A 59 -5.73 13.51 19.60
N GLU A 60 -5.02 14.51 19.09
CA GLU A 60 -4.76 15.77 19.80
C GLU A 60 -6.07 16.48 20.16
N LEU A 61 -7.01 16.55 19.21
CA LEU A 61 -8.32 17.17 19.44
C LEU A 61 -9.17 16.37 20.43
N GLY A 62 -9.28 15.05 20.30
CA GLY A 62 -10.06 14.20 21.19
C GLY A 62 -9.58 14.25 22.63
N LEU A 63 -8.26 14.16 22.84
CA LEU A 63 -7.66 14.28 24.18
C LEU A 63 -7.90 15.67 24.79
N ALA A 64 -7.81 16.74 24.00
CA ALA A 64 -8.11 18.10 24.47
C ALA A 64 -9.58 18.28 24.85
N LEU A 65 -10.49 17.52 24.23
CA LEU A 65 -11.92 17.48 24.55
C LEU A 65 -12.27 16.52 25.71
N GLY A 66 -11.28 15.83 26.29
CA GLY A 66 -11.47 14.93 27.43
C GLY A 66 -11.84 13.49 27.06
N GLU A 67 -11.70 13.09 25.78
CA GLU A 67 -11.86 11.69 25.43
C GLU A 67 -10.79 10.82 26.12
N GLN A 68 -11.22 9.66 26.64
CA GLN A 68 -10.30 8.71 27.26
C GLN A 68 -9.48 7.99 26.18
N PRO A 69 -8.15 7.95 26.30
CA PRO A 69 -7.31 7.20 25.36
C PRO A 69 -7.54 5.69 25.51
N THR A 70 -7.53 4.98 24.39
CA THR A 70 -7.60 3.52 24.33
C THR A 70 -6.25 2.95 23.90
N SER A 71 -6.20 2.08 22.91
CA SER A 71 -4.97 1.45 22.43
C SER A 71 -3.94 2.48 21.95
N ARG A 72 -2.70 2.37 22.41
CA ARG A 72 -1.56 3.26 22.08
C ARG A 72 -1.87 4.76 22.23
N GLY A 73 -2.79 5.11 23.14
CA GLY A 73 -3.14 6.49 23.40
C GLY A 73 -4.05 7.15 22.36
N TYR A 74 -4.64 6.38 21.45
CA TYR A 74 -5.63 6.90 20.50
C TYR A 74 -7.04 6.87 21.12
N PRO A 75 -7.79 7.99 21.09
CA PRO A 75 -9.19 8.01 21.52
C PRO A 75 -10.11 7.36 20.47
N PRO A 76 -11.32 6.93 20.86
CA PRO A 76 -12.28 6.28 19.96
C PRO A 76 -12.64 7.09 18.72
N SER A 77 -12.60 8.42 18.81
CA SER A 77 -12.88 9.32 17.69
C SER A 77 -11.90 9.17 16.53
N VAL A 78 -10.63 8.73 16.77
CA VAL A 78 -9.66 8.43 15.71
C VAL A 78 -10.09 7.19 14.95
N ILE A 79 -10.48 6.13 15.67
CA ILE A 79 -10.88 4.86 15.08
C ILE A 79 -12.13 5.00 14.21
N SER A 80 -13.04 5.92 14.55
CA SER A 80 -14.22 6.20 13.73
C SER A 80 -13.94 7.16 12.57
N LEU A 81 -12.97 8.06 12.69
CA LEU A 81 -12.64 9.03 11.63
C LEU A 81 -12.05 8.35 10.39
N ILE A 82 -11.15 7.36 10.58
CA ILE A 82 -10.44 6.68 9.48
C ILE A 82 -11.41 5.97 8.53
N PRO A 83 -12.33 5.09 9.00
CA PRO A 83 -13.36 4.51 8.16
C PRO A 83 -14.16 5.55 7.40
N ASN A 84 -14.64 6.58 8.11
CA ASN A 84 -15.44 7.64 7.52
C ASN A 84 -14.75 8.40 6.37
N LEU A 85 -13.43 8.46 6.34
CA LEU A 85 -12.70 9.05 5.23
C LEU A 85 -12.53 8.07 4.07
N ILE A 86 -12.20 6.82 4.37
CA ILE A 86 -11.89 5.79 3.38
C ILE A 86 -13.16 5.37 2.61
N GLU A 87 -14.27 5.11 3.32
CA GLU A 87 -15.53 4.65 2.72
C GLU A 87 -16.21 5.67 1.80
N ARG A 88 -15.78 6.93 1.82
CA ARG A 88 -16.24 7.98 0.90
C ARG A 88 -15.64 7.87 -0.50
N THR A 89 -14.66 7.01 -0.69
CA THR A 89 -14.01 6.75 -1.98
C THR A 89 -14.67 5.59 -2.72
N GLY A 90 -14.22 5.29 -3.93
CA GLY A 90 -14.82 4.27 -4.76
C GLY A 90 -15.73 4.82 -5.85
N THR A 91 -16.59 3.97 -6.41
CA THR A 91 -17.50 4.31 -7.51
C THR A 91 -18.72 5.08 -7.03
N SER A 92 -19.28 5.93 -7.91
CA SER A 92 -20.58 6.56 -7.67
C SER A 92 -21.73 5.54 -7.72
N THR A 93 -22.85 5.86 -7.11
CA THR A 93 -24.05 4.99 -7.06
C THR A 93 -24.64 4.70 -8.46
N ASP A 94 -24.44 5.58 -9.41
CA ASP A 94 -24.86 5.45 -10.81
C ASP A 94 -23.76 4.88 -11.73
N ASN A 95 -22.59 4.50 -11.14
CA ASN A 95 -21.41 4.03 -11.86
C ASN A 95 -20.86 5.01 -12.93
N SER A 96 -21.19 6.30 -12.84
CA SER A 96 -20.75 7.30 -13.82
C SER A 96 -19.32 7.77 -13.59
N GLY A 97 -18.81 7.69 -12.37
CA GLY A 97 -17.46 8.12 -12.00
C GLY A 97 -16.88 7.31 -10.85
N SER A 98 -15.58 7.48 -10.58
CA SER A 98 -14.88 6.76 -9.52
C SER A 98 -13.83 7.62 -8.81
N ILE A 99 -13.54 7.26 -7.55
CA ILE A 99 -12.38 7.75 -6.80
C ILE A 99 -11.48 6.56 -6.51
N THR A 100 -10.29 6.54 -7.11
CA THR A 100 -9.19 5.68 -6.67
C THR A 100 -8.40 6.43 -5.62
N SER A 101 -8.27 5.89 -4.42
CA SER A 101 -7.58 6.56 -3.32
C SER A 101 -6.29 5.85 -2.93
N ILE A 102 -5.24 6.65 -2.70
CA ILE A 102 -3.97 6.19 -2.17
C ILE A 102 -3.70 6.97 -0.88
N TYR A 103 -3.63 6.25 0.23
CA TYR A 103 -3.30 6.80 1.54
C TYR A 103 -1.92 6.34 1.96
N THR A 104 -1.04 7.27 2.32
CA THR A 104 0.20 6.89 2.99
C THR A 104 -0.05 6.77 4.48
N ILE A 105 0.49 5.73 5.09
CA ILE A 105 0.44 5.50 6.54
C ILE A 105 1.86 5.24 7.02
N LEU A 106 2.28 5.99 8.02
CA LEU A 106 3.56 5.80 8.69
C LEU A 106 3.29 5.18 10.07
N ALA A 107 3.61 3.91 10.23
CA ALA A 107 3.46 3.23 11.52
C ALA A 107 4.48 3.74 12.54
N ASP A 108 4.07 3.85 13.80
CA ASP A 108 4.96 4.15 14.91
C ASP A 108 5.74 2.88 15.31
N GLY A 109 7.01 2.78 14.85
CA GLY A 109 7.90 1.64 15.11
C GLY A 109 7.92 0.62 13.98
N ASP A 110 8.67 -0.47 14.20
CA ASP A 110 8.89 -1.52 13.18
C ASP A 110 7.73 -2.53 13.13
N ASP A 111 6.94 -2.63 14.20
CA ASP A 111 5.77 -3.50 14.26
C ASP A 111 4.51 -2.77 13.77
N THR A 112 4.22 -2.97 12.49
CA THR A 112 3.02 -2.42 11.82
C THR A 112 1.74 -3.14 12.21
N THR A 113 1.81 -4.29 12.90
CA THR A 113 0.65 -5.12 13.22
C THR A 113 -0.11 -4.63 14.45
N THR A 114 0.55 -3.88 15.32
CA THR A 114 -0.02 -3.41 16.59
C THR A 114 -0.46 -1.93 16.57
N ASP A 115 -0.26 -1.22 15.44
CA ASP A 115 -0.67 0.18 15.31
C ASP A 115 -2.18 0.27 14.98
N PRO A 116 -3.01 0.92 15.85
CA PRO A 116 -4.46 0.96 15.65
C PRO A 116 -4.88 1.70 14.36
N VAL A 117 -4.09 2.67 13.89
CA VAL A 117 -4.36 3.41 12.66
C VAL A 117 -4.13 2.50 11.45
N VAL A 118 -3.01 1.77 11.45
CA VAL A 118 -2.66 0.81 10.40
C VAL A 118 -3.70 -0.32 10.35
N ASP A 119 -4.03 -0.90 11.51
CA ASP A 119 -4.98 -2.01 11.60
C ASP A 119 -6.39 -1.59 11.13
N THR A 120 -6.88 -0.46 11.60
CA THR A 120 -8.18 0.09 11.16
C THR A 120 -8.21 0.34 9.66
N ALA A 121 -7.16 0.94 9.09
CA ALA A 121 -7.09 1.19 7.66
C ALA A 121 -7.03 -0.11 6.85
N ARG A 122 -6.17 -1.05 7.25
CA ARG A 122 -6.06 -2.39 6.60
C ARG A 122 -7.38 -3.15 6.58
N ALA A 123 -8.19 -3.01 7.63
CA ALA A 123 -9.47 -3.69 7.71
C ALA A 123 -10.47 -3.25 6.63
N ILE A 124 -10.35 -2.01 6.13
CA ILE A 124 -11.35 -1.37 5.25
C ILE A 124 -10.85 -1.23 3.81
N LEU A 125 -9.54 -0.97 3.62
CA LEU A 125 -8.94 -0.76 2.32
C LEU A 125 -8.99 -2.01 1.44
N ASP A 126 -9.15 -1.84 0.14
CA ASP A 126 -9.15 -2.92 -0.87
C ASP A 126 -7.77 -3.58 -1.05
N GLY A 127 -6.73 -2.98 -0.51
CA GLY A 127 -5.38 -3.51 -0.51
C GLY A 127 -4.40 -2.58 0.19
N HIS A 128 -3.19 -3.09 0.39
CA HIS A 128 -2.10 -2.29 0.94
C HIS A 128 -0.75 -2.75 0.38
N ILE A 129 0.18 -1.82 0.28
CA ILE A 129 1.57 -2.05 -0.12
C ILE A 129 2.43 -1.76 1.10
N VAL A 130 3.22 -2.74 1.53
CA VAL A 130 4.15 -2.62 2.66
C VAL A 130 5.54 -2.29 2.13
N LEU A 131 6.14 -1.22 2.66
CA LEU A 131 7.53 -0.87 2.38
C LEU A 131 8.43 -1.41 3.50
N SER A 132 9.56 -2.00 3.13
CA SER A 132 10.53 -2.62 4.04
C SER A 132 11.81 -1.81 4.12
N ARG A 133 12.24 -1.50 5.36
CA ARG A 133 13.55 -0.89 5.61
C ARG A 133 14.69 -1.84 5.27
N ASP A 134 14.49 -3.14 5.53
CA ASP A 134 15.50 -4.16 5.29
C ASP A 134 15.81 -4.29 3.79
N LEU A 135 14.78 -4.28 2.94
CA LEU A 135 14.95 -4.27 1.49
C LEU A 135 15.68 -3.00 1.02
N ALA A 136 15.31 -1.85 1.57
CA ALA A 136 15.99 -0.58 1.25
C ALA A 136 17.46 -0.60 1.67
N GLN A 137 17.79 -1.15 2.84
CA GLN A 137 19.18 -1.32 3.30
C GLN A 137 19.98 -2.28 2.42
N GLN A 138 19.32 -3.27 1.81
CA GLN A 138 19.93 -4.19 0.84
C GLN A 138 20.07 -3.56 -0.56
N GLY A 139 19.61 -2.32 -0.77
CA GLY A 139 19.64 -1.64 -2.06
C GLY A 139 18.59 -2.13 -3.05
N ILE A 140 17.55 -2.83 -2.57
CA ILE A 140 16.45 -3.31 -3.41
C ILE A 140 15.36 -2.23 -3.48
N TYR A 141 15.15 -1.68 -4.67
CA TYR A 141 14.16 -0.65 -4.93
C TYR A 141 13.28 -1.00 -6.13
N PRO A 142 11.94 -0.68 -6.07
CA PRO A 142 11.24 -0.17 -4.90
C PRO A 142 11.26 -1.17 -3.74
N ALA A 143 11.39 -0.67 -2.51
CA ALA A 143 11.55 -1.51 -1.31
C ALA A 143 10.21 -2.10 -0.85
N ILE A 144 9.52 -2.82 -1.73
CA ILE A 144 8.19 -3.38 -1.50
C ILE A 144 8.30 -4.81 -0.96
N GLU A 145 7.74 -5.03 0.23
CA GLU A 145 7.60 -6.37 0.81
C GLU A 145 6.37 -7.07 0.18
N VAL A 146 6.64 -7.87 -0.84
CA VAL A 146 5.59 -8.49 -1.67
C VAL A 146 4.69 -9.43 -0.87
N ASN A 147 5.27 -10.22 0.05
CA ASN A 147 4.53 -11.22 0.83
C ASN A 147 3.61 -10.59 1.88
N GLN A 148 3.93 -9.39 2.35
CA GLN A 148 3.10 -8.64 3.30
C GLN A 148 2.10 -7.70 2.62
N SER A 149 2.24 -7.48 1.31
CA SER A 149 1.35 -6.63 0.52
C SER A 149 0.16 -7.43 -0.01
N ILE A 150 -1.03 -6.86 0.03
CA ILE A 150 -2.28 -7.55 -0.31
C ILE A 150 -3.11 -6.71 -1.28
N SER A 151 -3.73 -7.37 -2.25
CA SER A 151 -4.86 -6.85 -3.04
C SER A 151 -6.07 -7.78 -2.84
N ARG A 152 -7.17 -7.25 -2.33
CA ARG A 152 -8.42 -8.00 -2.15
C ARG A 152 -9.17 -8.18 -3.46
N LEU A 153 -8.98 -7.26 -4.40
CA LEU A 153 -9.66 -7.25 -5.68
C LEU A 153 -8.94 -8.08 -6.77
N MET A 154 -7.74 -8.59 -6.48
CA MET A 154 -6.91 -9.26 -7.50
C MET A 154 -7.64 -10.41 -8.18
N THR A 155 -8.39 -11.22 -7.42
CA THR A 155 -9.14 -12.37 -7.97
C THR A 155 -10.23 -11.99 -8.95
N ASP A 156 -10.77 -10.78 -8.83
CA ASP A 156 -11.88 -10.30 -9.63
C ASP A 156 -11.43 -9.55 -10.89
N ILE A 157 -10.21 -9.00 -10.88
CA ILE A 157 -9.73 -8.09 -11.93
C ILE A 157 -8.64 -8.65 -12.83
N VAL A 158 -8.00 -9.78 -12.45
CA VAL A 158 -6.94 -10.39 -13.25
C VAL A 158 -7.28 -11.80 -13.70
N SER A 159 -6.64 -12.26 -14.79
CA SER A 159 -6.83 -13.61 -15.33
C SER A 159 -6.35 -14.68 -14.35
N GLN A 160 -6.85 -15.91 -14.50
CA GLN A 160 -6.39 -17.05 -13.70
C GLN A 160 -4.89 -17.34 -13.87
N SER A 161 -4.33 -17.11 -15.06
CA SER A 161 -2.89 -17.27 -15.29
C SER A 161 -2.09 -16.25 -14.47
N GLN A 162 -2.51 -15.00 -14.45
CA GLN A 162 -1.89 -13.96 -13.61
C GLN A 162 -1.95 -14.30 -12.11
N GLN A 163 -3.11 -14.79 -11.65
CA GLN A 163 -3.27 -15.23 -10.25
C GLN A 163 -2.28 -16.33 -9.89
N LYS A 164 -2.15 -17.35 -10.76
CA LYS A 164 -1.21 -18.46 -10.56
C LYS A 164 0.24 -17.98 -10.55
N ASN A 165 0.61 -17.10 -11.48
CA ASN A 165 1.97 -16.53 -11.55
C ASN A 165 2.31 -15.75 -10.29
N ALA A 166 1.40 -14.90 -9.83
CA ALA A 166 1.58 -14.14 -8.60
C ALA A 166 1.67 -15.04 -7.36
N GLN A 167 0.87 -16.10 -7.29
CA GLN A 167 0.94 -17.10 -6.21
C GLN A 167 2.27 -17.86 -6.24
N THR A 168 2.75 -18.23 -7.42
CA THR A 168 4.04 -18.94 -7.58
C THR A 168 5.20 -18.06 -7.17
N LEU A 169 5.23 -16.79 -7.60
CA LEU A 169 6.26 -15.84 -7.18
C LEU A 169 6.28 -15.68 -5.65
N ARG A 170 5.11 -15.46 -5.02
CA ARG A 170 4.99 -15.35 -3.56
C ARG A 170 5.48 -16.60 -2.83
N LYS A 171 5.14 -17.78 -3.37
CA LYS A 171 5.60 -19.06 -2.83
C LYS A 171 7.13 -19.14 -2.85
N TYR A 172 7.78 -18.76 -3.96
CA TYR A 172 9.24 -18.79 -4.06
C TYR A 172 9.91 -17.75 -3.13
N LEU A 173 9.34 -16.55 -3.04
CA LEU A 173 9.81 -15.54 -2.09
C LEU A 173 9.71 -16.03 -0.62
N SER A 174 8.58 -16.64 -0.25
CA SER A 174 8.39 -17.21 1.10
C SER A 174 9.39 -18.31 1.38
N LYS A 175 9.49 -19.28 0.45
CA LYS A 175 10.43 -20.42 0.57
C LYS A 175 11.88 -19.97 0.74
N TYR A 176 12.31 -18.99 -0.07
CA TYR A 176 13.66 -18.46 0.06
C TYR A 176 13.86 -17.76 1.41
N ASN A 177 12.95 -16.86 1.79
CA ASN A 177 13.09 -16.11 3.04
C ASN A 177 13.09 -16.98 4.29
N GLU A 178 12.23 -18.01 4.34
CA GLU A 178 12.15 -18.96 5.44
C GLU A 178 13.42 -19.81 5.60
N ASN A 179 14.12 -20.09 4.50
CA ASN A 179 15.29 -20.97 4.48
C ASN A 179 16.62 -20.25 4.24
N ARG A 180 16.60 -18.92 4.13
CA ARG A 180 17.78 -18.11 3.79
C ARG A 180 18.98 -18.41 4.71
N ASP A 181 18.76 -18.43 6.00
CA ASP A 181 19.84 -18.66 6.95
C ASP A 181 20.39 -20.09 6.86
N LEU A 182 19.52 -21.07 6.66
CA LEU A 182 19.92 -22.47 6.46
C LEU A 182 20.79 -22.62 5.20
N VAL A 183 20.40 -21.96 4.11
CA VAL A 183 21.16 -21.96 2.85
C VAL A 183 22.51 -21.27 3.01
N LEU A 184 22.57 -20.10 3.66
CA LEU A 184 23.80 -19.36 3.91
C LEU A 184 24.79 -20.11 4.81
N MET A 185 24.28 -20.87 5.76
CA MET A 185 25.11 -21.72 6.64
C MET A 185 25.58 -23.03 5.96
N GLY A 186 25.14 -23.29 4.71
CA GLY A 186 25.47 -24.53 3.99
C GLY A 186 24.74 -25.76 4.55
N GLY A 187 23.67 -25.58 5.33
CA GLY A 187 22.88 -26.65 5.93
C GLY A 187 21.83 -27.25 5.01
N TYR A 188 21.58 -26.63 3.85
CA TYR A 188 20.62 -27.13 2.86
C TYR A 188 21.32 -28.02 1.83
N VAL A 189 20.70 -29.16 1.51
CA VAL A 189 21.16 -30.07 0.47
C VAL A 189 20.13 -30.06 -0.66
N GLN A 190 20.60 -29.77 -1.88
CA GLN A 190 19.77 -29.76 -3.08
C GLN A 190 19.05 -31.12 -3.27
N GLY A 191 17.78 -31.05 -3.64
CA GLY A 191 16.89 -32.22 -3.81
C GLY A 191 16.03 -32.56 -2.60
N GLN A 192 16.22 -31.89 -1.47
CA GLN A 192 15.36 -32.10 -0.27
C GLN A 192 13.99 -31.43 -0.40
N ASP A 193 13.93 -30.24 -1.00
CA ASP A 193 12.69 -29.49 -1.23
C ASP A 193 12.70 -28.94 -2.67
N PRO A 194 11.92 -29.55 -3.59
CA PRO A 194 11.86 -29.11 -4.99
C PRO A 194 11.44 -27.63 -5.16
N ASP A 195 10.57 -27.12 -4.29
CA ASP A 195 10.12 -25.73 -4.34
C ASP A 195 11.24 -24.75 -3.92
N LEU A 196 12.05 -25.14 -2.92
CA LEU A 196 13.20 -24.35 -2.51
C LEU A 196 14.31 -24.42 -3.57
N ASP A 197 14.56 -25.57 -4.16
CA ASP A 197 15.51 -25.70 -5.27
C ASP A 197 15.16 -24.77 -6.43
N GLN A 198 13.88 -24.73 -6.80
CA GLN A 198 13.38 -23.84 -7.85
C GLN A 198 13.51 -22.35 -7.45
N ALA A 199 13.15 -22.03 -6.21
CA ALA A 199 13.28 -20.68 -5.69
C ALA A 199 14.75 -20.21 -5.70
N LEU A 200 15.68 -21.06 -5.29
CA LEU A 200 17.13 -20.77 -5.32
C LEU A 200 17.66 -20.59 -6.74
N ALA A 201 17.24 -21.45 -7.67
CA ALA A 201 17.63 -21.36 -9.07
C ALA A 201 17.16 -20.07 -9.75
N LEU A 202 15.94 -19.62 -9.43
CA LEU A 202 15.32 -18.42 -10.01
C LEU A 202 15.64 -17.13 -9.21
N TRP A 203 16.28 -17.23 -8.06
CA TRP A 203 16.49 -16.09 -7.17
C TRP A 203 17.14 -14.87 -7.83
N PRO A 204 18.23 -15.01 -8.62
CA PRO A 204 18.84 -13.87 -9.29
C PRO A 204 17.87 -13.13 -10.25
N GLU A 205 17.06 -13.89 -10.98
CA GLU A 205 16.09 -13.32 -11.92
C GLU A 205 14.88 -12.72 -11.20
N ILE A 206 14.47 -13.30 -10.05
CA ILE A 206 13.44 -12.72 -9.19
C ILE A 206 13.89 -11.37 -8.65
N LEU A 207 15.12 -11.25 -8.16
CA LEU A 207 15.67 -9.98 -7.70
C LEU A 207 15.70 -8.94 -8.82
N LYS A 208 16.13 -9.35 -10.01
CA LYS A 208 16.14 -8.47 -11.18
C LYS A 208 14.74 -8.01 -11.59
N PHE A 209 13.74 -8.89 -11.52
CA PHE A 209 12.34 -8.55 -11.79
C PHE A 209 11.76 -7.58 -10.76
N LEU A 210 12.12 -7.73 -9.49
CA LEU A 210 11.65 -6.86 -8.40
C LEU A 210 12.37 -5.51 -8.34
N HIS A 211 13.58 -5.42 -8.92
CA HIS A 211 14.35 -4.18 -8.96
C HIS A 211 13.92 -3.33 -10.16
N GLN A 212 13.69 -2.05 -9.91
CA GLN A 212 13.35 -1.08 -10.94
C GLN A 212 14.07 0.23 -10.66
N ASP A 213 14.73 0.78 -11.66
CA ASP A 213 15.39 2.08 -11.56
C ASP A 213 14.36 3.22 -11.49
N GLU A 214 14.72 4.32 -10.83
CA GLU A 214 13.84 5.49 -10.61
C GLU A 214 13.25 6.06 -11.91
N ASN A 215 13.99 6.00 -13.02
CA ASN A 215 13.58 6.52 -14.31
C ASN A 215 13.03 5.44 -15.27
N GLU A 216 12.98 4.19 -14.82
CA GLU A 216 12.45 3.10 -15.62
C GLU A 216 10.91 3.16 -15.63
N VAL A 217 10.34 3.14 -16.83
CA VAL A 217 8.89 3.09 -17.02
C VAL A 217 8.50 1.70 -17.47
N CYS A 218 7.75 0.99 -16.64
CA CYS A 218 7.22 -0.32 -16.95
C CYS A 218 5.69 -0.28 -16.84
N ASP A 219 4.98 -0.63 -17.90
CA ASP A 219 3.54 -0.74 -17.86
C ASP A 219 3.08 -2.11 -17.32
N PHE A 220 1.79 -2.22 -17.10
CA PHE A 220 1.19 -3.43 -16.51
C PHE A 220 1.39 -4.67 -17.38
N ASP A 221 1.20 -4.54 -18.70
CA ASP A 221 1.31 -5.67 -19.64
C ASP A 221 2.76 -6.14 -19.75
N THR A 222 3.72 -5.22 -19.79
CA THR A 222 5.15 -5.53 -19.77
C THR A 222 5.53 -6.27 -18.50
N SER A 223 5.11 -5.79 -17.31
CA SER A 223 5.37 -6.46 -16.03
C SER A 223 4.77 -7.85 -15.98
N HIS A 224 3.54 -8.02 -16.50
CA HIS A 224 2.89 -9.33 -16.55
C HIS A 224 3.61 -10.33 -17.45
N ASN A 225 4.05 -9.87 -18.63
CA ASN A 225 4.80 -10.70 -19.57
C ASN A 225 6.18 -11.09 -19.00
N GLN A 226 6.88 -10.17 -18.35
CA GLN A 226 8.15 -10.46 -17.67
C GLN A 226 7.98 -11.51 -16.57
N LEU A 227 6.91 -11.40 -15.75
CA LEU A 227 6.61 -12.40 -14.72
C LEU A 227 6.32 -13.76 -15.32
N SER A 228 5.55 -13.82 -16.41
CA SER A 228 5.25 -15.07 -17.10
C SER A 228 6.51 -15.73 -17.67
N GLN A 229 7.39 -14.95 -18.29
CA GLN A 229 8.68 -15.42 -18.79
C GLN A 229 9.61 -15.93 -17.67
N LEU A 230 9.67 -15.20 -16.56
CA LEU A 230 10.45 -15.60 -15.38
C LEU A 230 10.04 -16.97 -14.85
N LEU A 231 8.73 -17.25 -14.84
CA LEU A 231 8.17 -18.50 -14.31
C LEU A 231 8.06 -19.61 -15.35
N GLY A 232 8.37 -19.35 -16.63
CA GLY A 232 8.35 -20.35 -17.71
C GLY A 232 6.94 -20.76 -18.16
N VAL A 233 5.97 -19.86 -18.05
CA VAL A 233 4.55 -20.07 -18.40
C VAL A 233 4.02 -19.00 -19.35
#